data_6d5cbe76703fccfce0e2314bd072f228
#
_entry.id   6d5cbe76703fccfce0e2314bd072f228
#
_cell.length_a   1.000
_cell.length_b   1.000
_cell.length_c   1.000
_cell.angle_alpha   90.00
_cell.angle_beta   90.00
_cell.angle_gamma   90.00
#
_symmetry.space_group_name_H-M   'P 1'
#
loop_
_entity.id
_entity.type
_entity.pdbx_description
1 polymer ?
#
loop_
_entity_poly.entity_id
_entity_poly.type
_entity_poly.pdbx_seq_one_letter_code
_entity_poly.pdbx_strand_id
1 'polypeptide(L)'
;MGITIWSKNREADCGLGGFKSLRQKVADLTSPEIGTFYRKLDDAPFFGPGRTEFFEQYDKDLQALEAKLKKEPKKLRILDFLYQSDSEGKADIWTCRAIWGVIKDYDDDYCYGYAGRPDCMMWSDFKQIIQDCIETKTPLNWE
;
A
#
# COMPACT_ATOMS: atom_id res chain seq x y z
N MET A 1 -3.98 -1.68 18.21
CA MET A 1 -2.88 -2.42 17.59
C MET A 1 -2.50 -1.80 16.26
N GLY A 2 -1.25 -1.89 15.91
CA GLY A 2 -0.73 -1.24 14.71
C GLY A 2 0.13 -2.16 13.89
N ILE A 3 0.66 -1.59 12.81
CA ILE A 3 1.57 -2.24 11.89
C ILE A 3 2.91 -1.51 12.00
N THR A 4 3.99 -2.26 12.16
CA THR A 4 5.33 -1.72 12.01
C THR A 4 5.80 -1.98 10.59
N ILE A 5 6.26 -0.95 9.90
CA ILE A 5 6.91 -1.09 8.59
C ILE A 5 8.39 -0.78 8.75
N TRP A 6 9.23 -1.52 8.04
CA TRP A 6 10.68 -1.32 8.18
C TRP A 6 11.47 -1.69 6.93
N SER A 7 12.62 -1.06 6.84
CA SER A 7 13.70 -1.38 5.94
C SER A 7 14.92 -1.82 6.76
N LYS A 8 16.08 -1.95 6.14
CA LYS A 8 17.29 -2.37 6.85
C LYS A 8 17.66 -1.42 8.00
N ASN A 9 17.55 -0.11 7.79
CA ASN A 9 18.04 0.91 8.73
C ASN A 9 16.94 1.81 9.30
N ARG A 10 15.70 1.63 8.89
CA ARG A 10 14.59 2.51 9.30
C ARG A 10 13.36 1.70 9.63
N GLU A 11 12.56 2.23 10.55
CA GLU A 11 11.27 1.65 10.90
C GLU A 11 10.29 2.77 11.31
N ALA A 12 9.01 2.50 11.19
CA ALA A 12 7.96 3.37 11.66
C ALA A 12 6.70 2.57 11.96
N ASP A 13 5.91 3.06 12.91
CA ASP A 13 4.65 2.43 13.29
C ASP A 13 3.48 3.13 12.60
N CYS A 14 2.64 2.33 11.93
CA CYS A 14 1.37 2.77 11.35
C CYS A 14 0.23 2.23 12.20
N GLY A 15 -0.86 3.01 12.32
CA GLY A 15 -2.13 2.41 12.73
C GLY A 15 -2.68 1.53 11.59
N LEU A 16 -3.59 0.59 11.90
CA LEU A 16 -4.24 -0.20 10.85
C LEU A 16 -4.95 0.70 9.84
N GLY A 17 -5.70 1.69 10.33
CA GLY A 17 -6.35 2.69 9.47
C GLY A 17 -5.33 3.54 8.72
N GLY A 18 -4.21 3.88 9.35
CA GLY A 18 -3.12 4.62 8.74
C GLY A 18 -2.47 3.86 7.59
N PHE A 19 -2.24 2.56 7.78
CA PHE A 19 -1.67 1.71 6.74
C PHE A 19 -2.61 1.58 5.54
N LYS A 20 -3.91 1.44 5.80
CA LYS A 20 -4.92 1.44 4.75
C LYS A 20 -4.91 2.76 3.97
N SER A 21 -4.86 3.89 4.67
CA SER A 21 -4.78 5.22 4.05
C SER A 21 -3.51 5.39 3.23
N LEU A 22 -2.39 4.88 3.73
CA LEU A 22 -1.10 4.88 3.03
C LEU A 22 -1.21 4.12 1.71
N ARG A 23 -1.74 2.91 1.75
CA ARG A 23 -1.95 2.11 0.54
C ARG A 23 -2.91 2.77 -0.44
N GLN A 24 -4.00 3.38 0.06
CA GLN A 24 -4.93 4.11 -0.79
C GLN A 24 -4.24 5.29 -1.49
N LYS A 25 -3.37 6.01 -0.79
CA LYS A 25 -2.61 7.10 -1.38
C LYS A 25 -1.67 6.58 -2.47
N VAL A 26 -0.97 5.50 -2.22
CA VAL A 26 -0.10 4.87 -3.24
C VAL A 26 -0.93 4.46 -4.46
N ALA A 27 -2.10 3.88 -4.26
CA ALA A 27 -3.02 3.51 -5.34
C ALA A 27 -3.45 4.72 -6.16
N ASP A 28 -3.86 5.80 -5.49
CA ASP A 28 -4.29 7.04 -6.14
C ASP A 28 -3.16 7.66 -6.97
N LEU A 29 -1.94 7.64 -6.45
CA LEU A 29 -0.77 8.18 -7.14
C LEU A 29 -0.33 7.31 -8.32
N THR A 30 -0.66 6.02 -8.30
CA THR A 30 -0.33 5.10 -9.37
C THR A 30 -1.18 5.38 -10.61
N SER A 31 -2.50 5.43 -10.45
CA SER A 31 -3.43 5.86 -11.49
C SER A 31 -4.83 6.07 -10.90
N PRO A 32 -5.67 6.90 -11.55
CA PRO A 32 -7.06 7.08 -11.12
C PRO A 32 -7.84 5.76 -11.14
N GLU A 33 -7.60 4.89 -12.11
CA GLU A 33 -8.25 3.59 -12.22
C GLU A 33 -7.93 2.70 -11.02
N ILE A 34 -6.65 2.56 -10.69
CA ILE A 34 -6.22 1.74 -9.55
C ILE A 34 -6.72 2.32 -8.23
N GLY A 35 -6.61 3.64 -8.06
CA GLY A 35 -7.09 4.30 -6.86
C GLY A 35 -8.59 4.12 -6.64
N THR A 36 -9.39 4.29 -7.68
CA THR A 36 -10.84 4.11 -7.61
C THR A 36 -11.19 2.66 -7.32
N PHE A 37 -10.52 1.73 -7.97
CA PHE A 37 -10.77 0.30 -7.76
C PHE A 37 -10.42 -0.14 -6.34
N TYR A 38 -9.27 0.32 -5.84
CA TYR A 38 -8.85 0.00 -4.46
C TYR A 38 -9.84 0.57 -3.43
N ARG A 39 -10.37 1.77 -3.66
CA ARG A 39 -11.34 2.42 -2.77
C ARG A 39 -12.66 1.66 -2.68
N LYS A 40 -13.02 0.86 -3.68
CA LYS A 40 -14.23 0.03 -3.63
C LYS A 40 -14.24 -0.94 -2.46
N LEU A 41 -13.07 -1.31 -1.93
CA LEU A 41 -12.99 -2.16 -0.73
C LEU A 41 -13.69 -1.54 0.48
N ASP A 42 -13.82 -0.22 0.53
CA ASP A 42 -14.53 0.46 1.61
C ASP A 42 -16.03 0.16 1.61
N ASP A 43 -16.57 -0.28 0.48
CA ASP A 43 -17.99 -0.60 0.33
C ASP A 43 -18.30 -2.06 0.67
N ALA A 44 -17.29 -2.86 1.03
CA ALA A 44 -17.49 -4.27 1.34
C ALA A 44 -18.36 -4.44 2.59
N PRO A 45 -19.43 -5.26 2.54
CA PRO A 45 -20.20 -5.60 3.75
C PRO A 45 -19.29 -6.26 4.80
N PHE A 46 -19.58 -6.00 6.09
CA PHE A 46 -18.76 -6.53 7.17
C PHE A 46 -18.93 -8.04 7.35
N PHE A 47 -20.10 -8.58 7.04
CA PHE A 47 -20.40 -10.00 7.23
C PHE A 47 -21.60 -10.40 6.37
N GLY A 48 -21.87 -11.73 6.34
CA GLY A 48 -23.02 -12.30 5.67
C GLY A 48 -22.80 -12.66 4.20
N PRO A 49 -23.84 -13.15 3.50
CA PRO A 49 -23.74 -13.56 2.09
C PRO A 49 -23.32 -12.43 1.16
N GLY A 50 -23.74 -11.20 1.45
CA GLY A 50 -23.36 -10.02 0.67
C GLY A 50 -21.84 -9.81 0.64
N ARG A 51 -21.14 -10.14 1.73
CA ARG A 51 -19.69 -10.05 1.79
C ARG A 51 -19.02 -11.05 0.83
N THR A 52 -19.50 -12.29 0.84
CA THR A 52 -18.99 -13.33 -0.06
C THR A 52 -19.18 -12.94 -1.52
N GLU A 53 -20.39 -12.49 -1.87
CA GLU A 53 -20.71 -12.05 -3.23
C GLU A 53 -19.85 -10.86 -3.65
N PHE A 54 -19.65 -9.89 -2.74
CA PHE A 54 -18.81 -8.72 -3.00
C PHE A 54 -17.38 -9.16 -3.38
N PHE A 55 -16.76 -10.02 -2.56
CA PHE A 55 -15.38 -10.43 -2.80
C PHE A 55 -15.22 -11.35 -3.99
N GLU A 56 -16.20 -12.20 -4.29
CA GLU A 56 -16.20 -13.00 -5.51
C GLU A 56 -16.16 -12.10 -6.75
N GLN A 57 -16.99 -11.07 -6.78
CA GLN A 57 -17.00 -10.12 -7.90
C GLN A 57 -15.74 -9.26 -7.93
N TYR A 58 -15.30 -8.79 -6.75
CA TYR A 58 -14.08 -8.00 -6.66
C TYR A 58 -12.86 -8.75 -7.17
N ASP A 59 -12.73 -10.03 -6.81
CA ASP A 59 -11.61 -10.87 -7.26
C ASP A 59 -11.63 -11.08 -8.78
N LYS A 60 -12.81 -11.24 -9.38
CA LYS A 60 -12.92 -11.30 -10.83
C LYS A 60 -12.51 -9.99 -11.50
N ASP A 61 -12.95 -8.88 -10.93
CA ASP A 61 -12.60 -7.54 -11.43
C ASP A 61 -11.11 -7.27 -11.29
N LEU A 62 -10.50 -7.73 -10.19
CA LEU A 62 -9.05 -7.61 -9.98
C LEU A 62 -8.28 -8.41 -11.01
N GLN A 63 -8.70 -9.65 -11.31
CA GLN A 63 -8.07 -10.46 -12.33
C GLN A 63 -8.15 -9.80 -13.71
N ALA A 64 -9.30 -9.19 -14.02
CA ALA A 64 -9.47 -8.43 -15.26
C ALA A 64 -8.55 -7.22 -15.32
N LEU A 65 -8.38 -6.50 -14.20
CA LEU A 65 -7.47 -5.38 -14.10
C LEU A 65 -6.01 -5.83 -14.29
N GLU A 66 -5.61 -6.92 -13.65
CA GLU A 66 -4.27 -7.47 -13.81
C GLU A 66 -3.99 -7.86 -15.26
N ALA A 67 -4.95 -8.48 -15.94
CA ALA A 67 -4.83 -8.83 -17.36
C ALA A 67 -4.66 -7.58 -18.23
N LYS A 68 -5.41 -6.51 -17.93
CA LYS A 68 -5.32 -5.23 -18.62
C LYS A 68 -3.95 -4.58 -18.43
N LEU A 69 -3.34 -4.75 -17.24
CA LEU A 69 -2.05 -4.15 -16.89
C LEU A 69 -0.85 -5.04 -17.25
N LYS A 70 -1.08 -6.14 -17.96
CA LYS A 70 -0.03 -7.12 -18.28
C LYS A 70 1.22 -6.51 -18.92
N LYS A 71 1.06 -5.42 -19.68
CA LYS A 71 2.17 -4.73 -20.32
C LYS A 71 2.80 -3.63 -19.46
N GLU A 72 2.32 -3.46 -18.23
CA GLU A 72 2.77 -2.45 -17.30
C GLU A 72 3.27 -3.11 -16.00
N PRO A 73 4.43 -3.77 -16.03
CA PRO A 73 4.89 -4.57 -14.89
C PRO A 73 5.08 -3.77 -13.60
N LYS A 74 5.39 -2.48 -13.69
CA LYS A 74 5.52 -1.63 -12.49
C LYS A 74 4.18 -1.49 -11.77
N LYS A 75 3.08 -1.34 -12.51
CA LYS A 75 1.74 -1.28 -11.91
C LYS A 75 1.35 -2.60 -11.28
N LEU A 76 1.69 -3.73 -11.90
CA LEU A 76 1.43 -5.05 -11.33
C LEU A 76 2.18 -5.24 -10.00
N ARG A 77 3.41 -4.76 -9.89
CA ARG A 77 4.17 -4.81 -8.64
C ARG A 77 3.54 -3.97 -7.55
N ILE A 78 3.00 -2.81 -7.91
CA ILE A 78 2.26 -1.97 -6.95
C ILE A 78 0.99 -2.68 -6.50
N LEU A 79 0.25 -3.34 -7.40
CA LEU A 79 -0.93 -4.13 -7.01
C LEU A 79 -0.55 -5.21 -6.00
N ASP A 80 0.58 -5.88 -6.17
CA ASP A 80 1.05 -6.86 -5.21
C ASP A 80 1.20 -6.26 -3.80
N PHE A 81 1.82 -5.09 -3.71
CA PHE A 81 1.91 -4.36 -2.44
C PHE A 81 0.53 -4.02 -1.86
N LEU A 82 -0.40 -3.58 -2.69
CA LEU A 82 -1.72 -3.15 -2.25
C LEU A 82 -2.59 -4.30 -1.73
N TYR A 83 -2.42 -5.50 -2.29
CA TYR A 83 -3.33 -6.62 -2.02
C TYR A 83 -2.75 -7.73 -1.14
N GLN A 84 -1.54 -7.58 -0.65
CA GLN A 84 -1.03 -8.46 0.40
C GLN A 84 -1.78 -8.20 1.71
N SER A 85 -1.70 -9.15 2.65
CA SER A 85 -2.30 -8.99 3.97
C SER A 85 -1.89 -7.65 4.59
N ASP A 86 -2.81 -7.03 5.34
CA ASP A 86 -2.54 -5.83 6.11
C ASP A 86 -1.85 -6.13 7.45
N SER A 87 -1.80 -7.40 7.87
CA SER A 87 -1.17 -7.79 9.13
C SER A 87 0.29 -8.20 8.99
N GLU A 88 0.70 -8.65 7.81
CA GLU A 88 2.11 -8.96 7.53
C GLU A 88 2.33 -9.02 6.02
N GLY A 89 3.50 -8.61 5.59
CA GLY A 89 3.83 -8.67 4.17
C GLY A 89 5.25 -8.23 3.87
N LYS A 90 5.58 -8.30 2.58
CA LYS A 90 6.92 -8.01 2.10
C LYS A 90 6.84 -7.51 0.65
N ALA A 91 7.62 -6.48 0.36
CA ALA A 91 7.77 -5.96 -1.00
C ALA A 91 9.26 -5.98 -1.37
N ASP A 92 9.60 -6.63 -2.48
CA ASP A 92 10.98 -6.69 -2.94
C ASP A 92 11.49 -5.33 -3.45
N ILE A 93 12.77 -5.27 -3.80
CA ILE A 93 13.38 -4.00 -4.24
C ILE A 93 12.77 -3.48 -5.53
N TRP A 94 12.30 -4.35 -6.41
CA TRP A 94 11.67 -3.95 -7.66
C TRP A 94 10.32 -3.31 -7.40
N THR A 95 9.55 -3.85 -6.46
CA THR A 95 8.30 -3.25 -5.99
C THR A 95 8.57 -1.91 -5.31
N CYS A 96 9.60 -1.83 -4.47
CA CYS A 96 9.99 -0.56 -3.85
C CYS A 96 10.35 0.49 -4.90
N ARG A 97 11.06 0.12 -5.95
CA ARG A 97 11.38 1.04 -7.06
C ARG A 97 10.13 1.50 -7.79
N ALA A 98 9.19 0.59 -8.03
CA ALA A 98 7.90 0.95 -8.66
C ALA A 98 7.12 1.93 -7.79
N ILE A 99 7.04 1.67 -6.48
CA ILE A 99 6.40 2.57 -5.52
C ILE A 99 7.09 3.94 -5.53
N TRP A 100 8.41 3.96 -5.45
CA TRP A 100 9.18 5.21 -5.47
C TRP A 100 8.85 6.06 -6.69
N GLY A 101 8.73 5.43 -7.87
CA GLY A 101 8.40 6.11 -9.11
C GLY A 101 7.10 6.90 -9.04
N VAL A 102 6.12 6.47 -8.23
CA VAL A 102 4.83 7.17 -8.11
C VAL A 102 4.73 8.09 -6.91
N ILE A 103 5.58 7.91 -5.88
CA ILE A 103 5.48 8.69 -4.64
C ILE A 103 6.51 9.81 -4.51
N LYS A 104 7.60 9.76 -5.27
CA LYS A 104 8.77 10.65 -5.06
C LYS A 104 8.45 12.13 -5.13
N ASP A 105 7.51 12.51 -5.99
CA ASP A 105 7.15 13.92 -6.24
C ASP A 105 5.94 14.39 -5.43
N TYR A 106 5.40 13.54 -4.55
CA TYR A 106 4.25 13.86 -3.73
C TYR A 106 4.65 13.99 -2.26
N ASP A 107 4.14 15.01 -1.59
CA ASP A 107 4.30 15.19 -0.16
C ASP A 107 2.98 15.61 0.47
N ASP A 108 2.78 15.23 1.73
CA ASP A 108 1.71 15.73 2.56
C ASP A 108 2.15 15.74 4.03
N ASP A 109 1.32 16.27 4.88
CA ASP A 109 1.54 16.33 6.34
C ASP A 109 0.53 15.47 7.11
N TYR A 110 -0.08 14.49 6.43
CA TYR A 110 -1.03 13.58 7.05
C TYR A 110 -0.31 12.59 7.96
N CYS A 111 -0.90 12.31 9.11
CA CYS A 111 -0.39 11.30 10.04
C CYS A 111 -0.93 9.91 9.67
N TYR A 112 -0.06 9.02 9.26
CA TYR A 112 -0.39 7.62 8.95
C TYR A 112 -0.19 6.69 10.14
N GLY A 113 0.37 7.20 11.24
CA GLY A 113 0.55 6.47 12.50
C GLY A 113 -0.56 6.79 13.49
N TYR A 114 -0.15 7.03 14.72
CA TYR A 114 -1.07 7.37 15.80
C TYR A 114 -1.08 8.88 16.01
N ALA A 115 -2.20 9.51 15.67
CA ALA A 115 -2.35 10.96 15.79
C ALA A 115 -2.11 11.43 17.23
N GLY A 116 -1.43 12.58 17.36
CA GLY A 116 -1.12 13.17 18.66
C GLY A 116 0.13 12.62 19.32
N ARG A 117 0.81 11.64 18.73
CA ARG A 117 2.07 11.10 19.25
C ARG A 117 3.27 11.74 18.53
N PRO A 118 4.38 11.98 19.26
CA PRO A 118 5.59 12.56 18.62
C PRO A 118 6.20 11.66 17.54
N ASP A 119 6.00 10.35 17.65
CA ASP A 119 6.51 9.35 16.71
C ASP A 119 5.48 8.99 15.62
N CYS A 120 4.48 9.85 15.40
CA CYS A 120 3.48 9.62 14.36
C CYS A 120 4.16 9.49 13.00
N MET A 121 3.90 8.38 12.30
CA MET A 121 4.45 8.16 10.97
C MET A 121 3.88 9.15 9.98
N MET A 122 4.77 9.91 9.36
CA MET A 122 4.44 10.89 8.31
C MET A 122 4.74 10.30 6.94
N TRP A 123 4.21 10.94 5.88
CA TRP A 123 4.51 10.53 4.51
C TRP A 123 6.01 10.55 4.20
N SER A 124 6.72 11.55 4.74
CA SER A 124 8.18 11.63 4.59
C SER A 124 8.91 10.42 5.20
N ASP A 125 8.39 9.87 6.30
CA ASP A 125 8.96 8.67 6.91
C ASP A 125 8.82 7.47 5.98
N PHE A 126 7.66 7.32 5.36
CA PHE A 126 7.44 6.26 4.36
C PHE A 126 8.39 6.39 3.18
N LYS A 127 8.55 7.61 2.66
CA LYS A 127 9.49 7.85 1.55
C LYS A 127 10.92 7.49 1.93
N GLN A 128 11.35 7.82 3.13
CA GLN A 128 12.69 7.49 3.63
C GLN A 128 12.88 5.98 3.77
N ILE A 129 11.85 5.27 4.24
CA ILE A 129 11.90 3.80 4.33
C ILE A 129 12.04 3.18 2.94
N ILE A 130 11.25 3.63 1.98
CA ILE A 130 11.34 3.13 0.59
C ILE A 130 12.72 3.42 -0.01
N GLN A 131 13.25 4.63 0.20
CA GLN A 131 14.61 4.97 -0.26
C GLN A 131 15.66 4.07 0.36
N ASP A 132 15.56 3.80 1.66
CA ASP A 132 16.49 2.91 2.35
C ASP A 132 16.44 1.49 1.77
N CYS A 133 15.24 0.97 1.47
CA CYS A 133 15.10 -0.31 0.80
C CYS A 133 15.85 -0.34 -0.53
N ILE A 134 15.69 0.69 -1.34
CA ILE A 134 16.33 0.79 -2.65
C ILE A 134 17.85 0.89 -2.52
N GLU A 135 18.34 1.76 -1.65
CA GLU A 135 19.78 2.00 -1.45
C GLU A 135 20.49 0.78 -0.87
N THR A 136 19.86 0.09 0.06
CA THR A 136 20.45 -1.09 0.72
C THR A 136 20.16 -2.39 -0.02
N LYS A 137 19.32 -2.35 -1.05
CA LYS A 137 18.87 -3.52 -1.82
C LYS A 137 18.23 -4.57 -0.92
N THR A 138 17.40 -4.12 0.02
CA THR A 138 16.66 -4.96 0.94
C THR A 138 15.15 -4.73 0.78
N PRO A 139 14.33 -5.73 1.10
CA PRO A 139 12.88 -5.55 0.95
C PRO A 139 12.29 -4.63 2.00
N LEU A 140 11.12 -4.09 1.67
CA LEU A 140 10.20 -3.50 2.63
C LEU A 140 9.46 -4.63 3.34
N ASN A 141 9.33 -4.55 4.65
CA ASN A 141 8.56 -5.50 5.43
C ASN A 141 7.56 -4.78 6.31
N TRP A 142 6.46 -5.48 6.63
CA TRP A 142 5.52 -4.99 7.65
C TRP A 142 4.89 -6.16 8.40
N GLU A 143 4.58 -5.91 9.68
CA GLU A 143 3.85 -6.86 10.53
C GLU A 143 3.22 -6.19 11.75
#